data_4539cf720aa0d8bb74e9540b3d06ec5b
#
_entry.id   4539cf720aa0d8bb74e9540b3d06ec5b
#
_cell.length_a   1.000
_cell.length_b   1.000
_cell.length_c   1.000
_cell.angle_alpha   90.00
_cell.angle_beta   90.00
_cell.angle_gamma   90.00
#
_symmetry.space_group_name_H-M   'P 1'
#
loop_
_entity.id
_entity.type
_entity.pdbx_description
1 polymer ?
#
loop_
_entity_poly.entity_id
_entity_poly.type
_entity_poly.pdbx_seq_one_letter_code
_entity_poly.pdbx_strand_id
1 'polypeptide(L)'
;LAHPQSRIYQKKVGLYVDIQMIIDACKENSVVIEINGDPDRLDLSPEHIEYAVKKGIIFSLDSDTHTLNSFKNINNAIKIAEEAHIPPEQILNIQSMPKLKSIFDKVIY
;
A
#
# COMPACT_ATOMS: atom_id res chain seq x y z
N LEU A 1 4.52 -5.47 -1.53
CA LEU A 1 5.54 -4.49 -1.94
C LEU A 1 5.48 -3.28 -1.02
N ALA A 2 6.50 -3.10 -0.21
CA ALA A 2 6.61 -2.01 0.76
C ALA A 2 7.20 -0.74 0.11
N HIS A 3 6.70 0.44 0.52
CA HIS A 3 7.14 1.78 0.12
C HIS A 3 7.84 1.82 -1.27
N PRO A 4 7.10 1.56 -2.37
CA PRO A 4 7.70 1.32 -3.68
C PRO A 4 8.51 2.49 -4.27
N GLN A 5 8.20 3.72 -3.87
CA GLN A 5 8.98 4.90 -4.27
C GLN A 5 10.20 5.14 -3.37
N SER A 6 10.31 4.43 -2.25
CA SER A 6 11.39 4.59 -1.26
C SER A 6 11.60 6.05 -0.83
N ARG A 7 10.49 6.81 -0.80
CA ARG A 7 10.48 8.24 -0.51
C ARG A 7 10.64 8.49 0.99
N ILE A 8 11.43 9.49 1.34
CA ILE A 8 11.45 10.09 2.68
C ILE A 8 11.04 11.54 2.52
N TYR A 9 9.86 11.89 3.04
CA TYR A 9 9.26 13.20 2.88
C TYR A 9 10.22 14.32 3.31
N GLN A 10 10.37 15.36 2.49
CA GLN A 10 11.28 16.50 2.67
C GLN A 10 12.79 16.17 2.74
N LYS A 11 13.19 14.92 2.73
CA LYS A 11 14.61 14.51 2.81
C LYS A 11 15.11 13.81 1.56
N LYS A 12 14.23 13.07 0.87
CA LYS A 12 14.56 12.27 -0.30
C LYS A 12 13.41 12.29 -1.28
N VAL A 13 13.67 12.67 -2.52
CA VAL A 13 12.66 12.76 -3.59
C VAL A 13 12.08 11.39 -3.96
N GLY A 14 12.77 10.31 -3.63
CA GLY A 14 12.42 8.96 -4.02
C GLY A 14 13.24 8.46 -5.21
N LEU A 15 13.06 7.20 -5.54
CA LEU A 15 13.70 6.59 -6.69
C LEU A 15 12.99 7.05 -7.98
N TYR A 16 13.76 7.30 -9.03
CA TYR A 16 13.21 7.52 -10.36
C TYR A 16 12.85 6.15 -10.97
N VAL A 17 11.59 5.78 -10.79
CA VAL A 17 11.02 4.53 -11.29
C VAL A 17 9.65 4.79 -11.91
N ASP A 18 9.29 4.00 -12.91
CA ASP A 18 7.94 4.02 -13.46
C ASP A 18 7.00 3.25 -12.53
N ILE A 19 6.33 3.98 -11.64
CA ILE A 19 5.43 3.39 -10.64
C ILE A 19 4.23 2.73 -11.28
N GLN A 20 3.70 3.24 -12.38
CA GLN A 20 2.58 2.62 -13.07
C GLN A 20 2.98 1.23 -13.61
N MET A 21 4.17 1.12 -14.17
CA MET A 21 4.72 -0.16 -14.64
C MET A 21 4.91 -1.16 -13.49
N ILE A 22 5.35 -0.67 -12.32
CA ILE A 22 5.45 -1.49 -11.10
C ILE A 22 4.06 -1.95 -10.64
N ILE A 23 3.07 -1.06 -10.62
CA ILE A 23 1.69 -1.39 -10.23
C ILE A 23 1.11 -2.44 -11.18
N ASP A 24 1.32 -2.31 -12.49
CA ASP A 24 0.87 -3.28 -13.48
C ASP A 24 1.52 -4.66 -13.23
N ALA A 25 2.82 -4.70 -12.98
CA ALA A 25 3.52 -5.93 -12.63
C ALA A 25 3.00 -6.56 -11.31
N CYS A 26 2.70 -5.74 -10.32
CA CYS A 26 2.08 -6.20 -9.07
C CYS A 26 0.71 -6.82 -9.33
N LYS A 27 -0.09 -6.20 -10.20
CA LYS A 27 -1.40 -6.75 -10.59
C LYS A 27 -1.27 -8.10 -11.27
N GLU A 28 -0.39 -8.22 -12.25
CA GLU A 28 -0.14 -9.47 -12.99
C GLU A 28 0.32 -10.61 -12.10
N ASN A 29 1.11 -10.29 -11.06
CA ASN A 29 1.71 -11.27 -10.15
C ASN A 29 0.98 -11.40 -8.81
N SER A 30 -0.20 -10.81 -8.66
CA SER A 30 -1.00 -10.84 -7.42
C SER A 30 -0.25 -10.33 -6.19
N VAL A 31 0.60 -9.33 -6.36
CA VAL A 31 1.38 -8.70 -5.28
C VAL A 31 0.57 -7.61 -4.63
N VAL A 32 0.43 -7.68 -3.30
CA VAL A 32 -0.16 -6.63 -2.46
C VAL A 32 0.78 -5.44 -2.37
N ILE A 33 0.25 -4.21 -2.46
CA ILE A 33 1.03 -2.98 -2.32
C ILE A 33 0.72 -2.33 -0.99
N GLU A 34 1.75 -1.86 -0.30
CA GLU A 34 1.65 -1.15 0.97
C GLU A 34 1.18 0.30 0.78
N ILE A 35 0.29 0.76 1.67
CA ILE A 35 0.10 2.17 1.98
C ILE A 35 0.76 2.43 3.32
N ASN A 36 1.86 3.16 3.31
CA ASN A 36 2.69 3.43 4.47
C ASN A 36 2.19 4.66 5.22
N GLY A 37 1.86 4.49 6.49
CA GLY A 37 1.32 5.55 7.36
C GLY A 37 2.39 6.38 8.07
N ASP A 38 3.68 6.07 7.92
CA ASP A 38 4.75 6.87 8.49
C ASP A 38 4.74 8.28 7.87
N PRO A 39 4.60 9.36 8.67
CA PRO A 39 4.54 10.72 8.15
C PRO A 39 5.81 11.14 7.40
N ASP A 40 6.95 10.51 7.66
CA ASP A 40 8.19 10.76 6.93
C ASP A 40 8.22 10.09 5.54
N ARG A 41 7.36 9.11 5.29
CA ARG A 41 7.29 8.37 4.01
C ARG A 41 6.08 8.74 3.17
N LEU A 42 4.88 8.54 3.68
CA LEU A 42 3.61 8.77 2.96
C LEU A 42 3.64 8.21 1.53
N ASP A 43 4.07 6.99 1.41
CA ASP A 43 4.22 6.26 0.15
C ASP A 43 3.07 5.24 0.05
N LEU A 44 2.36 5.17 -0.93
CA LEU A 44 2.35 5.63 -2.31
C LEU A 44 1.69 7.02 -2.44
N SER A 45 2.01 7.78 -3.52
CA SER A 45 1.36 9.08 -3.76
C SER A 45 -0.12 8.92 -4.13
N PRO A 46 -0.99 9.93 -3.87
CA PRO A 46 -2.42 9.84 -4.14
C PRO A 46 -2.78 9.46 -5.58
N GLU A 47 -2.07 10.00 -6.55
CA GLU A 47 -2.29 9.70 -7.98
C GLU A 47 -1.96 8.25 -8.34
N HIS A 48 -0.92 7.68 -7.74
CA HIS A 48 -0.57 6.28 -7.93
C HIS A 48 -1.51 5.34 -7.19
N ILE A 49 -2.04 5.75 -6.03
CA ILE A 49 -3.11 5.02 -5.34
C ILE A 49 -4.36 4.96 -6.22
N GLU A 50 -4.78 6.09 -6.80
CA GLU A 50 -5.92 6.12 -7.69
C GLU A 50 -5.74 5.17 -8.89
N TYR A 51 -4.58 5.20 -9.51
CA TYR A 51 -4.25 4.28 -10.61
C TYR A 51 -4.33 2.81 -10.17
N ALA A 52 -3.74 2.48 -9.02
CA ALA A 52 -3.74 1.12 -8.47
C ALA A 52 -5.15 0.64 -8.08
N VAL A 53 -6.00 1.51 -7.53
CA VAL A 53 -7.41 1.20 -7.24
C VAL A 53 -8.15 0.81 -8.53
N LYS A 54 -7.98 1.58 -9.60
CA LYS A 54 -8.59 1.28 -10.90
C LYS A 54 -8.12 -0.05 -11.49
N LYS A 55 -6.89 -0.45 -11.20
CA LYS A 55 -6.33 -1.75 -11.60
C LYS A 55 -6.80 -2.91 -10.72
N GLY A 56 -7.48 -2.65 -9.62
CA GLY A 56 -7.93 -3.66 -8.67
C GLY A 56 -6.81 -4.25 -7.81
N ILE A 57 -5.81 -3.45 -7.49
CA ILE A 57 -4.74 -3.81 -6.54
C ILE A 57 -5.33 -4.00 -5.15
N ILE A 58 -4.81 -4.97 -4.40
CA ILE A 58 -5.07 -5.13 -2.98
C ILE A 58 -4.00 -4.38 -2.21
N PHE A 59 -4.41 -3.59 -1.22
CA PHE A 59 -3.53 -2.79 -0.39
C PHE A 59 -3.40 -3.36 1.02
N SER A 60 -2.22 -3.23 1.60
CA SER A 60 -1.93 -3.41 3.01
C SER A 60 -1.73 -2.03 3.65
N LEU A 61 -2.43 -1.74 4.73
CA LEU A 61 -2.29 -0.49 5.48
C LEU A 61 -1.32 -0.73 6.63
N ASP A 62 -0.18 -0.05 6.62
CA ASP A 62 0.90 -0.33 7.55
C ASP A 62 1.39 0.97 8.23
N SER A 63 1.86 0.84 9.47
CA SER A 63 2.35 1.96 10.28
C SER A 63 3.85 2.22 10.10
N ASP A 64 4.60 1.27 9.57
CA ASP A 64 6.08 1.29 9.51
C ASP A 64 6.70 1.53 10.89
N THR A 65 6.18 0.80 11.90
CA THR A 65 6.47 1.02 13.31
C THR A 65 7.90 0.66 13.68
N HIS A 66 8.65 1.62 14.20
CA HIS A 66 10.01 1.44 14.73
C HIS A 66 10.11 1.80 16.21
N THR A 67 9.10 2.47 16.78
CA THR A 67 9.00 2.85 18.20
C THR A 67 7.58 2.62 18.71
N LEU A 68 7.39 2.57 20.03
CA LEU A 68 6.05 2.41 20.61
C LEU A 68 5.08 3.50 20.17
N ASN A 69 5.56 4.74 20.04
CA ASN A 69 4.73 5.86 19.60
C ASN A 69 4.32 5.79 18.13
N SER A 70 5.06 5.08 17.28
CA SER A 70 4.78 5.01 15.85
C SER A 70 3.67 4.01 15.49
N PHE A 71 3.17 3.21 16.42
CA PHE A 71 1.98 2.37 16.19
C PHE A 71 0.75 3.19 15.74
N LYS A 72 0.60 4.41 16.28
CA LYS A 72 -0.50 5.30 15.90
C LYS A 72 -0.47 5.76 14.44
N ASN A 73 0.67 5.59 13.74
CA ASN A 73 0.80 5.94 12.33
C ASN A 73 -0.13 5.12 11.42
N ILE A 74 -0.68 4.01 11.91
CA ILE A 74 -1.73 3.29 11.19
C ILE A 74 -2.94 4.18 10.88
N ASN A 75 -3.22 5.16 11.74
CA ASN A 75 -4.32 6.11 11.51
C ASN A 75 -4.09 6.97 10.27
N ASN A 76 -2.84 7.28 9.94
CA ASN A 76 -2.50 8.00 8.71
C ASN A 76 -2.78 7.13 7.47
N ALA A 77 -2.41 5.86 7.49
CA ALA A 77 -2.71 4.93 6.40
C ALA A 77 -4.21 4.74 6.21
N ILE A 78 -4.97 4.64 7.30
CA ILE A 78 -6.45 4.56 7.27
C ILE A 78 -7.04 5.83 6.63
N LYS A 79 -6.56 7.00 7.05
CA LYS A 79 -7.02 8.28 6.50
C LYS A 79 -6.74 8.36 4.99
N ILE A 80 -5.56 7.98 4.56
CA ILE A 80 -5.20 7.94 3.13
C ILE A 80 -6.15 7.01 2.37
N ALA A 81 -6.45 5.83 2.90
CA ALA A 81 -7.38 4.88 2.28
C ALA A 81 -8.80 5.45 2.17
N GLU A 82 -9.28 6.16 3.20
CA GLU A 82 -10.58 6.82 3.20
C GLU A 82 -10.65 7.96 2.17
N GLU A 83 -9.65 8.82 2.14
CA GLU A 83 -9.55 9.94 1.19
C GLU A 83 -9.45 9.48 -0.26
N ALA A 84 -8.78 8.36 -0.51
CA ALA A 84 -8.66 7.74 -1.83
C ALA A 84 -9.88 6.89 -2.21
N HIS A 85 -10.88 6.75 -1.33
CA HIS A 85 -12.06 5.91 -1.53
C HIS A 85 -11.74 4.48 -1.94
N ILE A 86 -10.73 3.87 -1.28
CA ILE A 86 -10.36 2.48 -1.58
C ILE A 86 -11.49 1.54 -1.16
N PRO A 87 -12.01 0.70 -2.08
CA PRO A 87 -13.06 -0.25 -1.73
C PRO A 87 -12.60 -1.21 -0.64
N PRO A 88 -13.47 -1.58 0.33
CA PRO A 88 -13.10 -2.50 1.42
C PRO A 88 -12.52 -3.82 0.95
N GLU A 89 -12.99 -4.36 -0.18
CA GLU A 89 -12.48 -5.61 -0.77
C GLU A 89 -11.04 -5.51 -1.28
N GLN A 90 -10.50 -4.29 -1.43
CA GLN A 90 -9.11 -4.03 -1.82
C GLN A 90 -8.21 -3.71 -0.62
N ILE A 91 -8.70 -3.80 0.61
CA ILE A 91 -7.93 -3.59 1.85
C ILE A 91 -7.68 -4.94 2.53
N LEU A 92 -6.43 -5.38 2.54
CA LEU A 92 -6.03 -6.68 3.09
C LEU A 92 -6.36 -6.82 4.58
N ASN A 93 -6.11 -5.75 5.36
CA ASN A 93 -6.22 -5.74 6.82
C ASN A 93 -7.61 -6.07 7.36
N ILE A 94 -8.66 -5.88 6.58
CA ILE A 94 -10.06 -6.09 7.00
C ILE A 94 -10.71 -7.32 6.36
N GLN A 95 -9.93 -8.14 5.66
CA GLN A 95 -10.45 -9.35 5.03
C GLN A 95 -10.63 -10.48 6.06
N SER A 96 -11.64 -11.35 5.82
CA SER A 96 -11.81 -12.58 6.59
C SER A 96 -10.66 -13.56 6.35
N MET A 97 -10.45 -14.48 7.30
CA MET A 97 -9.40 -15.52 7.17
C MET A 97 -9.53 -16.37 5.90
N PRO A 98 -10.74 -16.85 5.50
CA PRO A 98 -10.89 -17.57 4.23
C PRO A 98 -10.48 -16.72 3.02
N LYS A 99 -10.78 -15.41 3.05
CA LYS A 99 -10.43 -14.49 1.97
C LYS A 99 -8.92 -14.24 1.92
N LEU A 100 -8.28 -14.04 3.07
CA LEU A 100 -6.82 -13.92 3.16
C LEU A 100 -6.12 -15.15 2.57
N LYS A 101 -6.56 -16.34 2.96
CA LYS A 101 -6.02 -17.59 2.40
C LYS A 101 -6.16 -17.63 0.88
N SER A 102 -7.33 -17.29 0.35
CA SER A 102 -7.57 -17.24 -1.09
C SER A 102 -6.66 -16.24 -1.83
N ILE A 103 -6.32 -15.12 -1.19
CA ILE A 103 -5.40 -14.12 -1.75
C ILE A 103 -3.98 -14.69 -1.80
N PHE A 104 -3.51 -15.28 -0.71
CA PHE A 104 -2.14 -15.82 -0.62
C PHE A 104 -1.94 -17.07 -1.47
N ASP A 105 -2.95 -17.91 -1.65
CA ASP A 105 -2.87 -19.10 -2.51
C ASP A 105 -2.67 -18.74 -3.99
N LYS A 106 -2.93 -17.49 -4.40
CA LYS A 106 -2.66 -16.99 -5.76
C LYS A 106 -1.21 -16.57 -5.97
N VAL A 107 -0.44 -16.42 -4.90
CA VAL A 107 0.98 -16.08 -4.99
C VAL A 107 1.75 -17.34 -5.37
N ILE A 108 2.39 -17.32 -6.52
CA ILE A 108 3.23 -18.42 -6.99
C ILE A 108 4.63 -18.22 -6.41
N TYR A 109 5.04 -19.19 -5.60
CA TYR A 109 6.40 -19.24 -5.05
C TYR A 109 7.34 -20.02 -5.98
#